data_4b0cfeb9daca248153597af7a0d764b9
#
_entry.id   4b0cfeb9daca248153597af7a0d764b9
#
_cell.length_a   1.000
_cell.length_b   1.000
_cell.length_c   1.000
_cell.angle_alpha   90.00
_cell.angle_beta   90.00
_cell.angle_gamma   90.00
#
_symmetry.space_group_name_H-M   'P 1'
#
loop_
_entity.id
_entity.type
_entity.pdbx_description
1 polymer ?
#
loop_
_entity_poly.entity_id
_entity_poly.type
_entity_poly.pdbx_seq_one_letter_code
_entity_poly.pdbx_strand_id
1 'polypeptide(L)'
;KIITFLTMFGVSCFTLDPEDEYIDLYRRLGGTVYNCVEGAARINPLEVRCLRRADEDEDEDAKDDVLFYSMKDKAMFFQHLSWLKDFFSVLFSGISPTELSALMMLTQEMYAAHRISEGTDFSQLTEKDYPTFGDLYEFIEQYDVDSSRLVTESLSSGLLLRVGECYDGAISILCKGHTNIKNANMINFSVAALLEGSKDRTQAVLFNITTWIWTQVTKRERSIAFNIDELYLFFENLTMVKYISSFVRRARKYDSLIGTATQQVADCLREDIAMYTAALFNVSTYKFLFYPGEIDLDMMKEKLKLSDGEMLNISKPRKKHCLVCAGDERYYIKVGSFQYEN
;
A
#
# COMPACT_ATOMS: atom_id res chain seq x y z
N LYS A 1 -5.34 -18.71 -9.92
CA LYS A 1 -5.58 -18.78 -11.37
C LYS A 1 -5.26 -17.49 -12.08
N ILE A 2 -5.84 -16.35 -11.68
CA ILE A 2 -5.55 -15.05 -12.32
C ILE A 2 -4.05 -14.76 -12.25
N ILE A 3 -3.42 -14.88 -11.08
CA ILE A 3 -1.97 -14.69 -10.90
C ILE A 3 -1.17 -15.60 -11.84
N THR A 4 -1.48 -16.90 -11.87
CA THR A 4 -0.81 -17.86 -12.75
C THR A 4 -0.92 -17.46 -14.22
N PHE A 5 -2.12 -17.05 -14.63
CA PHE A 5 -2.38 -16.63 -16.00
C PHE A 5 -1.60 -15.36 -16.36
N LEU A 6 -1.65 -14.34 -15.53
CA LEU A 6 -0.92 -13.10 -15.73
C LEU A 6 0.59 -13.33 -15.83
N THR A 7 1.14 -14.21 -14.97
CA THR A 7 2.56 -14.58 -15.02
C THR A 7 2.95 -15.25 -16.34
N MET A 8 2.08 -16.10 -16.90
CA MET A 8 2.30 -16.72 -18.22
C MET A 8 2.37 -15.71 -19.36
N PHE A 9 1.73 -14.54 -19.21
CA PHE A 9 1.80 -13.42 -20.15
C PHE A 9 2.91 -12.41 -19.83
N GLY A 10 3.81 -12.73 -18.91
CA GLY A 10 4.95 -11.89 -18.57
C GLY A 10 4.62 -10.70 -17.65
N VAL A 11 3.40 -10.66 -17.10
CA VAL A 11 3.01 -9.64 -16.11
C VAL A 11 3.66 -9.97 -14.77
N SER A 12 4.32 -9.00 -14.19
CA SER A 12 4.87 -9.13 -12.83
C SER A 12 3.74 -9.14 -11.80
N CYS A 13 3.78 -10.07 -10.85
CA CYS A 13 2.73 -10.22 -9.85
C CYS A 13 3.27 -9.96 -8.45
N PHE A 14 2.75 -8.93 -7.79
CA PHE A 14 3.05 -8.61 -6.40
C PHE A 14 1.79 -8.81 -5.57
N THR A 15 1.87 -9.59 -4.50
CA THR A 15 0.73 -9.90 -3.65
C THR A 15 1.00 -9.53 -2.22
N LEU A 16 0.04 -8.87 -1.60
CA LEU A 16 -0.07 -8.71 -0.16
C LEU A 16 -0.94 -9.85 0.37
N ASP A 17 -0.36 -10.70 1.21
CA ASP A 17 -0.91 -11.99 1.62
C ASP A 17 -1.06 -12.03 3.16
N PRO A 18 -2.22 -11.65 3.69
CA PRO A 18 -2.45 -11.59 5.12
C PRO A 18 -2.75 -12.95 5.76
N GLU A 19 -3.07 -13.98 4.97
CA GLU A 19 -3.43 -15.30 5.47
C GLU A 19 -2.49 -16.42 4.97
N ASP A 20 -1.39 -16.05 4.31
CA ASP A 20 -0.39 -16.99 3.79
C ASP A 20 -0.92 -17.99 2.75
N GLU A 21 -2.03 -17.66 2.07
CA GLU A 21 -2.67 -18.54 1.10
C GLU A 21 -1.92 -18.65 -0.23
N TYR A 22 -1.06 -17.68 -0.56
CA TYR A 22 -0.36 -17.61 -1.84
C TYR A 22 1.10 -18.10 -1.78
N ILE A 23 1.63 -18.42 -0.62
CA ILE A 23 3.05 -18.81 -0.42
C ILE A 23 3.44 -19.96 -1.35
N ASP A 24 2.68 -21.05 -1.34
CA ASP A 24 2.98 -22.24 -2.14
C ASP A 24 2.84 -21.96 -3.64
N LEU A 25 1.86 -21.15 -4.04
CA LEU A 25 1.70 -20.75 -5.43
C LEU A 25 2.93 -19.98 -5.92
N TYR A 26 3.37 -18.99 -5.15
CA TYR A 26 4.53 -18.17 -5.51
C TYR A 26 5.82 -19.00 -5.59
N ARG A 27 6.05 -19.88 -4.61
CA ARG A 27 7.21 -20.81 -4.64
C ARG A 27 7.20 -21.72 -5.86
N ARG A 28 6.06 -22.30 -6.21
CA ARG A 28 5.91 -23.17 -7.41
C ARG A 28 6.13 -22.41 -8.72
N LEU A 29 5.78 -21.15 -8.78
CA LEU A 29 6.00 -20.29 -9.96
C LEU A 29 7.37 -19.62 -9.99
N GLY A 30 8.28 -19.96 -9.06
CA GLY A 30 9.63 -19.40 -8.99
C GLY A 30 9.68 -17.97 -8.42
N GLY A 31 8.63 -17.54 -7.75
CA GLY A 31 8.55 -16.24 -7.09
C GLY A 31 9.28 -16.20 -5.75
N THR A 32 9.46 -14.99 -5.24
CA THR A 32 10.06 -14.73 -3.92
C THR A 32 8.96 -14.48 -2.90
N VAL A 33 9.07 -15.12 -1.75
CA VAL A 33 8.19 -14.89 -0.59
C VAL A 33 8.99 -14.15 0.47
N TYR A 34 8.50 -13.00 0.89
CA TYR A 34 9.04 -12.22 1.99
C TYR A 34 8.12 -12.33 3.22
N ASN A 35 8.64 -12.91 4.31
CA ASN A 35 7.99 -12.84 5.60
C ASN A 35 8.31 -11.47 6.23
N CYS A 36 7.27 -10.65 6.41
CA CYS A 36 7.43 -9.27 6.88
C CYS A 36 7.70 -9.16 8.40
N VAL A 37 7.60 -10.26 9.15
CA VAL A 37 7.82 -10.26 10.62
C VAL A 37 9.24 -10.72 10.97
N GLU A 38 9.81 -11.66 10.21
CA GLU A 38 11.11 -12.26 10.53
C GLU A 38 12.31 -11.41 10.09
N GLY A 39 12.11 -10.16 9.71
CA GLY A 39 13.17 -9.26 9.28
C GLY A 39 13.83 -9.62 7.93
N ALA A 40 13.25 -10.59 7.21
CA ALA A 40 13.71 -10.96 5.87
C ALA A 40 13.40 -9.86 4.84
N ALA A 41 12.28 -9.16 5.02
CA ALA A 41 11.87 -8.05 4.18
C ALA A 41 12.05 -6.72 4.92
N ARG A 42 12.80 -5.81 4.33
CA ARG A 42 12.94 -4.43 4.83
C ARG A 42 12.67 -3.46 3.70
N ILE A 43 11.82 -2.49 3.97
CA ILE A 43 11.50 -1.39 3.08
C ILE A 43 11.68 -0.11 3.89
N ASN A 44 12.79 0.58 3.65
CA ASN A 44 13.11 1.81 4.36
C ASN A 44 12.11 2.91 4.01
N PRO A 45 11.31 3.41 4.96
CA PRO A 45 10.37 4.50 4.68
C PRO A 45 11.05 5.83 4.36
N LEU A 46 12.33 5.99 4.77
CA LEU A 46 13.11 7.21 4.52
C LEU A 46 13.79 7.19 3.14
N GLU A 47 13.66 6.13 2.36
CA GLU A 47 14.03 6.10 0.95
C GLU A 47 13.04 6.92 0.12
N VAL A 48 13.54 7.92 -0.62
CA VAL A 48 12.68 8.83 -1.39
C VAL A 48 11.90 8.10 -2.47
N ARG A 49 10.59 8.29 -2.50
CA ARG A 49 9.64 7.57 -3.36
C ARG A 49 9.01 8.49 -4.39
N CYS A 50 8.99 8.04 -5.64
CA CYS A 50 8.20 8.67 -6.68
C CYS A 50 6.78 8.07 -6.67
N LEU A 51 5.80 8.85 -6.22
CA LEU A 51 4.40 8.41 -6.15
C LEU A 51 3.58 8.85 -7.37
N ARG A 52 4.11 9.76 -8.19
CA ARG A 52 3.49 10.28 -9.40
C ARG A 52 4.53 10.79 -10.39
N ARG A 53 4.29 10.56 -11.69
CA ARG A 53 5.13 11.11 -12.75
C ARG A 53 4.63 12.47 -13.23
N ALA A 54 5.55 13.28 -13.75
CA ALA A 54 5.27 14.64 -14.21
C ALA A 54 4.37 14.70 -15.48
N ASP A 55 4.35 13.62 -16.27
CA ASP A 55 3.57 13.50 -17.50
C ASP A 55 2.07 13.19 -17.27
N GLU A 56 1.62 13.16 -16.03
CA GLU A 56 0.22 12.90 -15.69
C GLU A 56 -0.65 14.17 -15.54
N ASP A 57 -0.06 15.32 -15.79
CA ASP A 57 -0.69 16.62 -15.50
C ASP A 57 -1.80 17.03 -16.45
N GLU A 58 -1.97 16.33 -17.56
CA GLU A 58 -2.95 16.70 -18.58
C GLU A 58 -4.38 16.19 -18.31
N ASP A 59 -4.58 15.43 -17.23
CA ASP A 59 -5.89 14.83 -16.90
C ASP A 59 -6.70 15.72 -15.95
N GLU A 60 -7.85 16.19 -16.41
CA GLU A 60 -8.77 17.02 -15.60
C GLU A 60 -9.29 16.31 -14.34
N ASP A 61 -9.43 14.98 -14.39
CA ASP A 61 -9.86 14.17 -13.25
C ASP A 61 -8.80 14.05 -12.14
N ALA A 62 -7.54 14.38 -12.44
CA ALA A 62 -6.44 14.37 -11.47
C ALA A 62 -6.35 15.65 -10.63
N LYS A 63 -7.09 16.71 -11.00
CA LYS A 63 -7.02 18.03 -10.32
C LYS A 63 -7.59 17.98 -8.91
N ASP A 64 -8.51 17.05 -8.64
CA ASP A 64 -9.15 16.88 -7.33
C ASP A 64 -8.39 15.91 -6.39
N ASP A 65 -7.29 15.30 -6.85
CA ASP A 65 -6.51 14.36 -6.04
C ASP A 65 -5.51 15.11 -5.13
N VAL A 66 -6.00 15.57 -4.00
CA VAL A 66 -5.26 16.38 -3.01
C VAL A 66 -3.99 15.67 -2.48
N LEU A 67 -3.90 14.35 -2.63
CA LEU A 67 -2.79 13.55 -2.10
C LEU A 67 -1.55 13.55 -3.00
N PHE A 68 -1.72 13.79 -4.32
CA PHE A 68 -0.65 13.67 -5.28
C PHE A 68 -0.54 14.92 -6.14
N TYR A 69 0.39 15.78 -5.79
CA TYR A 69 0.69 16.96 -6.62
C TYR A 69 1.40 16.52 -7.90
N SER A 70 0.93 17.07 -9.02
CA SER A 70 1.60 17.02 -10.29
C SER A 70 2.89 17.84 -10.24
N MET A 71 4.02 17.18 -10.47
CA MET A 71 5.29 17.86 -10.22
C MET A 71 6.41 17.34 -11.12
N LYS A 72 7.29 18.26 -11.54
CA LYS A 72 8.57 17.98 -12.19
C LYS A 72 9.52 17.27 -11.19
N ASP A 73 10.59 16.67 -11.67
CA ASP A 73 11.56 15.87 -10.87
C ASP A 73 12.00 16.53 -9.55
N LYS A 74 12.10 17.87 -9.51
CA LYS A 74 12.41 18.64 -8.29
C LYS A 74 11.41 18.44 -7.16
N ALA A 75 10.24 17.98 -7.46
CA ALA A 75 9.17 17.84 -6.50
C ALA A 75 8.99 16.42 -5.98
N MET A 76 9.74 15.45 -6.49
CA MET A 76 9.71 14.09 -5.97
C MET A 76 10.04 14.06 -4.47
N PHE A 77 10.99 14.89 -4.04
CA PHE A 77 11.33 15.02 -2.63
C PHE A 77 10.16 15.57 -1.80
N PHE A 78 9.45 16.60 -2.28
CA PHE A 78 8.28 17.13 -1.57
C PHE A 78 7.10 16.15 -1.55
N GLN A 79 6.88 15.39 -2.63
CA GLN A 79 5.91 14.30 -2.62
C GLN A 79 6.24 13.26 -1.56
N HIS A 80 7.52 12.89 -1.47
CA HIS A 80 7.98 11.97 -0.46
C HIS A 80 7.80 12.52 0.95
N LEU A 81 8.14 13.78 1.21
CA LEU A 81 7.91 14.41 2.51
C LEU A 81 6.42 14.46 2.89
N SER A 82 5.55 14.74 1.91
CA SER A 82 4.10 14.69 2.14
C SER A 82 3.65 13.28 2.50
N TRP A 83 4.09 12.28 1.75
CA TRP A 83 3.82 10.88 2.06
C TRP A 83 4.39 10.47 3.43
N LEU A 84 5.60 10.92 3.75
CA LEU A 84 6.26 10.58 5.01
C LEU A 84 5.50 11.17 6.22
N LYS A 85 4.92 12.36 6.06
CA LYS A 85 4.02 12.95 7.07
C LYS A 85 2.79 12.06 7.30
N ASP A 86 2.17 11.57 6.23
CA ASP A 86 1.05 10.64 6.31
C ASP A 86 1.48 9.32 6.95
N PHE A 87 2.65 8.79 6.57
CA PHE A 87 3.21 7.58 7.15
C PHE A 87 3.47 7.71 8.66
N PHE A 88 4.07 8.80 9.11
CA PHE A 88 4.28 9.05 10.54
C PHE A 88 2.95 9.18 11.30
N SER A 89 1.94 9.76 10.68
CA SER A 89 0.60 9.85 11.29
C SER A 89 -0.05 8.47 11.46
N VAL A 90 0.22 7.53 10.56
CA VAL A 90 -0.24 6.14 10.66
C VAL A 90 0.60 5.37 11.68
N LEU A 91 1.92 5.52 11.64
CA LEU A 91 2.86 4.79 12.48
C LEU A 91 2.76 5.18 13.96
N PHE A 92 2.64 6.47 14.23
CA PHE A 92 2.58 7.04 15.57
C PHE A 92 1.16 7.50 15.89
N SER A 93 0.25 6.53 16.06
CA SER A 93 -1.14 6.83 16.43
C SER A 93 -1.21 7.78 17.63
N GLY A 94 -2.05 8.80 17.52
CA GLY A 94 -2.18 9.83 18.55
C GLY A 94 -1.02 10.83 18.62
N ILE A 95 -0.12 10.87 17.62
CA ILE A 95 0.88 11.96 17.53
C ILE A 95 0.17 13.31 17.38
N SER A 96 0.54 14.27 18.20
CA SER A 96 -0.06 15.61 18.11
C SER A 96 0.42 16.35 16.85
N PRO A 97 -0.34 17.33 16.34
CA PRO A 97 0.10 18.15 15.20
C PRO A 97 1.44 18.86 15.44
N THR A 98 1.73 19.24 16.68
CA THR A 98 3.00 19.86 17.06
C THR A 98 4.16 18.89 17.00
N GLU A 99 4.00 17.69 17.59
CA GLU A 99 5.00 16.61 17.53
C GLU A 99 5.26 16.20 16.08
N LEU A 100 4.21 16.03 15.27
CA LEU A 100 4.34 15.66 13.87
C LEU A 100 5.09 16.73 13.06
N SER A 101 4.79 18.01 13.31
CA SER A 101 5.49 19.11 12.63
C SER A 101 6.97 19.18 13.02
N ALA A 102 7.29 18.97 14.31
CA ALA A 102 8.67 18.92 14.78
C ALA A 102 9.42 17.70 14.21
N LEU A 103 8.77 16.52 14.18
CA LEU A 103 9.35 15.32 13.58
C LEU A 103 9.67 15.52 12.10
N MET A 104 8.74 16.14 11.35
CA MET A 104 8.97 16.46 9.93
C MET A 104 10.11 17.44 9.72
N MET A 105 10.24 18.47 10.58
CA MET A 105 11.34 19.42 10.54
C MET A 105 12.68 18.74 10.80
N LEU A 106 12.79 17.96 11.88
CA LEU A 106 14.00 17.19 12.21
C LEU A 106 14.38 16.20 11.10
N THR A 107 13.38 15.56 10.50
CA THR A 107 13.60 14.64 9.37
C THR A 107 14.15 15.38 8.15
N GLN A 108 13.66 16.59 7.84
CA GLN A 108 14.19 17.40 6.73
C GLN A 108 15.61 17.87 7.00
N GLU A 109 15.92 18.30 8.22
CA GLU A 109 17.28 18.68 8.61
C GLU A 109 18.25 17.49 8.55
N MET A 110 17.80 16.30 8.96
CA MET A 110 18.57 15.06 8.80
C MET A 110 18.84 14.74 7.32
N TYR A 111 17.84 14.86 6.42
CA TYR A 111 18.07 14.70 4.99
C TYR A 111 19.12 15.68 4.47
N ALA A 112 19.04 16.95 4.88
CA ALA A 112 20.03 17.96 4.50
C ALA A 112 21.44 17.60 5.00
N ALA A 113 21.57 17.08 6.22
CA ALA A 113 22.84 16.56 6.75
C ALA A 113 23.41 15.39 5.92
N HIS A 114 22.53 14.55 5.34
CA HIS A 114 22.88 13.49 4.39
C HIS A 114 23.01 13.99 2.94
N ARG A 115 23.01 15.31 2.70
CA ARG A 115 23.10 15.95 1.37
C ARG A 115 21.95 15.58 0.42
N ILE A 116 20.80 15.25 0.98
CA ILE A 116 19.57 14.97 0.24
C ILE A 116 18.65 16.19 0.36
N SER A 117 18.21 16.71 -0.77
CA SER A 117 17.34 17.89 -0.87
C SER A 117 16.50 17.83 -2.14
N GLU A 118 15.69 18.84 -2.37
CA GLU A 118 14.89 19.00 -3.59
C GLU A 118 15.72 19.09 -4.89
N GLY A 119 17.00 19.43 -4.78
CA GLY A 119 17.94 19.50 -5.91
C GLY A 119 18.74 18.22 -6.14
N THR A 120 18.50 17.18 -5.38
CA THR A 120 19.22 15.90 -5.49
C THR A 120 18.79 15.13 -6.72
N ASP A 121 19.76 14.65 -7.51
CA ASP A 121 19.50 13.67 -8.57
C ASP A 121 19.33 12.28 -7.97
N PHE A 122 18.07 11.90 -7.75
CA PHE A 122 17.73 10.61 -7.13
C PHE A 122 18.04 9.40 -8.01
N SER A 123 18.31 9.59 -9.30
CA SER A 123 18.67 8.50 -10.22
C SER A 123 20.08 7.96 -9.95
N GLN A 124 20.92 8.73 -9.26
CA GLN A 124 22.28 8.36 -8.92
C GLN A 124 22.39 7.69 -7.54
N LEU A 125 21.32 7.70 -6.76
CA LEU A 125 21.31 7.15 -5.42
C LEU A 125 20.90 5.66 -5.43
N THR A 126 21.51 4.90 -4.54
CA THR A 126 21.14 3.53 -4.22
C THR A 126 20.41 3.48 -2.88
N GLU A 127 19.81 2.34 -2.56
CA GLU A 127 19.10 2.13 -1.29
C GLU A 127 19.98 2.46 -0.05
N LYS A 128 21.31 2.34 -0.19
CA LYS A 128 22.28 2.57 0.91
C LYS A 128 22.60 4.04 1.14
N ASP A 129 22.27 4.90 0.20
CA ASP A 129 22.57 6.33 0.28
C ASP A 129 21.52 7.10 1.09
N TYR A 130 20.37 6.45 1.36
CA TYR A 130 19.29 7.07 2.13
C TYR A 130 19.47 6.86 3.63
N PRO A 131 19.12 7.87 4.47
CA PRO A 131 19.11 7.68 5.91
C PRO A 131 18.09 6.62 6.34
N THR A 132 18.30 6.05 7.51
CA THR A 132 17.43 5.05 8.13
C THR A 132 16.77 5.61 9.39
N PHE A 133 15.86 4.86 10.01
CA PHE A 133 15.34 5.25 11.33
C PHE A 133 16.42 5.29 12.42
N GLY A 134 17.52 4.54 12.25
CA GLY A 134 18.68 4.66 13.12
C GLY A 134 19.33 6.04 13.02
N ASP A 135 19.53 6.52 11.79
CA ASP A 135 20.07 7.86 11.56
C ASP A 135 19.13 8.95 12.07
N LEU A 136 17.82 8.76 11.94
CA LEU A 136 16.83 9.69 12.49
C LEU A 136 16.85 9.71 14.02
N TYR A 137 16.97 8.54 14.66
CA TYR A 137 17.08 8.43 16.10
C TYR A 137 18.34 9.16 16.61
N GLU A 138 19.51 8.86 16.03
CA GLU A 138 20.77 9.49 16.39
C GLU A 138 20.76 11.01 16.14
N PHE A 139 20.12 11.45 15.04
CA PHE A 139 19.97 12.86 14.73
C PHE A 139 19.13 13.60 15.80
N ILE A 140 18.03 13.02 16.24
CA ILE A 140 17.18 13.60 17.31
C ILE A 140 17.92 13.60 18.64
N GLU A 141 18.64 12.52 18.96
CA GLU A 141 19.41 12.40 20.22
C GLU A 141 20.51 13.46 20.33
N GLN A 142 21.17 13.76 19.21
CA GLN A 142 22.27 14.73 19.17
C GLN A 142 21.81 16.15 18.84
N TYR A 143 20.50 16.37 18.69
CA TYR A 143 19.96 17.66 18.29
C TYR A 143 20.19 18.73 19.36
N ASP A 144 20.81 19.85 18.96
CA ASP A 144 21.05 20.99 19.85
C ASP A 144 19.77 21.79 20.09
N VAL A 145 19.04 21.38 21.12
CA VAL A 145 17.75 21.98 21.52
C VAL A 145 17.90 23.42 21.94
N ASP A 146 19.04 23.80 22.53
CA ASP A 146 19.29 25.16 23.02
C ASP A 146 19.42 26.16 21.87
N SER A 147 19.88 25.72 20.71
CA SER A 147 19.94 26.53 19.49
C SER A 147 18.59 26.65 18.77
N SER A 148 17.63 25.82 19.11
CA SER A 148 16.32 25.76 18.45
C SER A 148 15.30 26.64 19.15
N ARG A 149 14.49 27.37 18.36
CA ARG A 149 13.33 28.11 18.88
C ARG A 149 12.03 27.28 18.84
N LEU A 150 12.03 26.16 18.14
CA LEU A 150 10.82 25.39 17.82
C LEU A 150 10.79 24.04 18.51
N VAL A 151 11.95 23.42 18.75
CA VAL A 151 12.07 22.12 19.40
C VAL A 151 12.50 22.31 20.84
N THR A 152 11.63 21.96 21.78
CA THR A 152 11.94 21.98 23.21
C THR A 152 12.50 20.62 23.64
N GLU A 153 13.21 20.58 24.78
CA GLU A 153 13.75 19.35 25.34
C GLU A 153 12.67 18.28 25.58
N SER A 154 11.51 18.69 26.09
CA SER A 154 10.36 17.78 26.29
C SER A 154 9.83 17.21 24.97
N LEU A 155 9.79 18.03 23.92
CA LEU A 155 9.34 17.61 22.59
C LEU A 155 10.35 16.64 21.96
N SER A 156 11.64 16.96 22.02
CA SER A 156 12.72 16.10 21.53
C SER A 156 12.72 14.74 22.24
N SER A 157 12.64 14.73 23.56
CA SER A 157 12.56 13.50 24.35
C SER A 157 11.33 12.65 24.00
N GLY A 158 10.16 13.27 23.80
CA GLY A 158 8.94 12.59 23.37
C GLY A 158 9.08 11.95 21.99
N LEU A 159 9.69 12.65 21.04
CA LEU A 159 9.95 12.13 19.69
C LEU A 159 10.99 11.01 19.71
N LEU A 160 12.04 11.15 20.53
CA LEU A 160 13.07 10.14 20.68
C LEU A 160 12.49 8.81 21.18
N LEU A 161 11.55 8.83 22.14
CA LEU A 161 10.86 7.64 22.62
C LEU A 161 10.05 6.99 21.49
N ARG A 162 9.30 7.77 20.69
CA ARG A 162 8.50 7.24 19.58
C ARG A 162 9.38 6.65 18.47
N VAL A 163 10.42 7.36 18.05
CA VAL A 163 11.36 6.89 17.02
C VAL A 163 12.20 5.72 17.52
N GLY A 164 12.52 5.70 18.81
CA GLY A 164 13.23 4.60 19.47
C GLY A 164 12.52 3.26 19.35
N GLU A 165 11.18 3.24 19.36
CA GLU A 165 10.41 2.02 19.09
C GLU A 165 10.66 1.47 17.66
N CYS A 166 10.91 2.32 16.70
CA CYS A 166 11.25 1.94 15.32
C CYS A 166 12.71 1.52 15.20
N TYR A 167 13.58 2.11 16.01
CA TYR A 167 15.02 1.83 15.96
C TYR A 167 15.38 0.53 16.68
N ASP A 168 14.86 0.28 17.88
CA ASP A 168 15.25 -0.86 18.71
C ASP A 168 14.07 -1.64 19.32
N GLY A 169 12.85 -1.22 19.05
CA GLY A 169 11.61 -1.85 19.52
C GLY A 169 11.09 -2.93 18.59
N ALA A 170 9.84 -3.33 18.81
CA ALA A 170 9.21 -4.42 18.06
C ALA A 170 8.99 -4.14 16.56
N ILE A 171 9.06 -2.87 16.13
CA ILE A 171 8.94 -2.47 14.70
C ILE A 171 10.32 -2.37 14.04
N SER A 172 11.41 -2.43 14.79
CA SER A 172 12.78 -2.26 14.28
C SER A 172 13.10 -3.20 13.12
N ILE A 173 12.49 -4.39 13.12
CA ILE A 173 12.62 -5.40 12.06
C ILE A 173 12.22 -4.83 10.69
N LEU A 174 11.22 -3.94 10.63
CA LEU A 174 10.69 -3.37 9.38
C LEU A 174 11.28 -2.00 9.04
N CYS A 175 11.66 -1.23 10.04
CA CYS A 175 12.12 0.14 9.88
C CYS A 175 13.65 0.28 9.99
N LYS A 176 14.34 -0.69 10.62
CA LYS A 176 15.79 -0.62 10.85
C LYS A 176 16.58 -1.10 9.65
N GLY A 177 17.22 -0.16 8.95
CA GLY A 177 18.14 -0.42 7.86
C GLY A 177 17.53 -0.18 6.48
N HIS A 178 18.38 -0.37 5.47
CA HIS A 178 18.06 -0.07 4.08
C HIS A 178 17.12 -1.10 3.46
N THR A 179 16.40 -0.70 2.43
CA THR A 179 15.57 -1.60 1.61
C THR A 179 16.40 -2.75 1.07
N ASN A 180 15.89 -3.98 1.22
CA ASN A 180 16.55 -5.19 0.76
C ASN A 180 15.69 -6.08 -0.15
N ILE A 181 14.56 -5.56 -0.61
CA ILE A 181 13.68 -6.27 -1.53
C ILE A 181 14.36 -6.39 -2.89
N LYS A 182 14.62 -7.62 -3.31
CA LYS A 182 15.22 -7.88 -4.62
C LYS A 182 14.22 -7.61 -5.73
N ASN A 183 14.70 -7.06 -6.83
CA ASN A 183 13.89 -6.91 -8.03
C ASN A 183 13.55 -8.29 -8.62
N ALA A 184 12.30 -8.71 -8.45
CA ALA A 184 11.77 -9.98 -8.93
C ALA A 184 10.43 -9.78 -9.62
N ASN A 185 10.10 -10.65 -10.57
CA ASN A 185 8.83 -10.57 -11.29
C ASN A 185 7.64 -11.05 -10.46
N MET A 186 7.90 -11.85 -9.45
CA MET A 186 6.86 -12.38 -8.57
C MET A 186 7.29 -12.22 -7.12
N ILE A 187 6.52 -11.43 -6.37
CA ILE A 187 6.79 -11.16 -4.96
C ILE A 187 5.51 -11.38 -4.16
N ASN A 188 5.58 -12.21 -3.14
CA ASN A 188 4.55 -12.36 -2.13
C ASN A 188 5.04 -11.79 -0.80
N PHE A 189 4.29 -10.82 -0.26
CA PHE A 189 4.51 -10.26 1.08
C PHE A 189 3.57 -10.97 2.05
N SER A 190 4.10 -11.94 2.79
CA SER A 190 3.41 -12.61 3.89
C SER A 190 3.37 -11.66 5.09
N VAL A 191 2.18 -11.25 5.49
CA VAL A 191 1.94 -10.32 6.60
C VAL A 191 1.08 -10.94 7.71
N ALA A 192 0.77 -12.23 7.64
CA ALA A 192 -0.11 -12.94 8.58
C ALA A 192 0.29 -12.71 10.03
N ALA A 193 1.56 -12.88 10.36
CA ALA A 193 2.04 -12.71 11.73
C ALA A 193 1.99 -11.24 12.23
N LEU A 194 1.83 -10.24 11.34
CA LEU A 194 1.62 -8.84 11.74
C LEU A 194 0.20 -8.63 12.30
N LEU A 195 -0.77 -9.40 11.84
CA LEU A 195 -2.18 -9.25 12.24
C LEU A 195 -2.41 -9.63 13.69
N GLU A 196 -1.53 -10.43 14.30
CA GLU A 196 -1.55 -10.79 15.73
C GLU A 196 -1.00 -9.66 16.61
N GLY A 197 -0.41 -8.63 16.01
CA GLY A 197 0.23 -7.52 16.71
C GLY A 197 -0.65 -6.31 16.95
N SER A 198 -0.01 -5.17 17.18
CA SER A 198 -0.68 -3.88 17.33
C SER A 198 -1.26 -3.40 15.99
N LYS A 199 -2.52 -2.92 15.98
CA LYS A 199 -3.20 -2.40 14.78
C LYS A 199 -2.39 -1.31 14.08
N ASP A 200 -1.87 -0.34 14.82
CA ASP A 200 -1.14 0.80 14.24
C ASP A 200 0.12 0.35 13.53
N ARG A 201 0.83 -0.64 14.10
CA ARG A 201 2.01 -1.25 13.46
C ARG A 201 1.65 -1.95 12.18
N THR A 202 0.61 -2.77 12.22
CA THR A 202 0.08 -3.46 11.03
C THR A 202 -0.26 -2.45 9.94
N GLN A 203 -1.01 -1.40 10.26
CA GLN A 203 -1.39 -0.35 9.31
C GLN A 203 -0.16 0.34 8.69
N ALA A 204 0.83 0.70 9.50
CA ALA A 204 2.05 1.34 9.01
C ALA A 204 2.84 0.43 8.06
N VAL A 205 2.95 -0.86 8.38
CA VAL A 205 3.63 -1.85 7.52
C VAL A 205 2.88 -2.04 6.20
N LEU A 206 1.57 -2.23 6.25
CA LEU A 206 0.74 -2.35 5.05
C LEU A 206 0.85 -1.11 4.18
N PHE A 207 0.84 0.08 4.78
CA PHE A 207 1.01 1.35 4.06
C PHE A 207 2.39 1.46 3.42
N ASN A 208 3.44 1.08 4.13
CA ASN A 208 4.81 1.08 3.63
C ASN A 208 4.99 0.15 2.44
N ILE A 209 4.54 -1.11 2.55
CA ILE A 209 4.62 -2.12 1.47
C ILE A 209 3.81 -1.65 0.25
N THR A 210 2.57 -1.24 0.45
CA THR A 210 1.66 -0.84 -0.63
C THR A 210 2.21 0.34 -1.42
N THR A 211 2.72 1.34 -0.73
CA THR A 211 3.31 2.52 -1.40
C THR A 211 4.65 2.19 -2.05
N TRP A 212 5.44 1.28 -1.51
CA TRP A 212 6.64 0.78 -2.18
C TRP A 212 6.29 0.04 -3.48
N ILE A 213 5.28 -0.84 -3.45
CA ILE A 213 4.79 -1.51 -4.68
C ILE A 213 4.32 -0.47 -5.69
N TRP A 214 3.58 0.55 -5.25
CA TRP A 214 3.14 1.63 -6.14
C TRP A 214 4.33 2.38 -6.76
N THR A 215 5.42 2.58 -6.03
CA THR A 215 6.65 3.14 -6.60
C THR A 215 7.21 2.27 -7.73
N GLN A 216 7.13 0.93 -7.63
CA GLN A 216 7.53 0.05 -8.73
C GLN A 216 6.60 0.19 -9.94
N VAL A 217 5.29 0.37 -9.71
CA VAL A 217 4.30 0.65 -10.78
C VAL A 217 4.62 1.95 -11.51
N THR A 218 4.95 3.02 -10.78
CA THR A 218 5.22 4.34 -11.38
C THR A 218 6.50 4.38 -12.22
N LYS A 219 7.45 3.46 -12.00
CA LYS A 219 8.66 3.34 -12.82
C LYS A 219 8.38 2.95 -14.27
N ARG A 220 7.25 2.30 -14.54
CA ARG A 220 6.85 1.82 -15.90
C ARG A 220 7.88 0.91 -16.57
N GLU A 221 8.72 0.24 -15.81
CA GLU A 221 9.70 -0.70 -16.36
C GLU A 221 9.05 -1.99 -16.87
N ARG A 222 7.90 -2.32 -16.33
CA ARG A 222 7.12 -3.52 -16.64
C ARG A 222 5.67 -3.37 -16.19
N SER A 223 4.76 -4.14 -16.80
CA SER A 223 3.38 -4.24 -16.31
C SER A 223 3.34 -5.00 -14.98
N ILE A 224 2.67 -4.44 -13.99
CA ILE A 224 2.56 -5.01 -12.65
C ILE A 224 1.09 -5.28 -12.33
N ALA A 225 0.81 -6.49 -11.87
CA ALA A 225 -0.44 -6.84 -11.19
C ALA A 225 -0.18 -6.81 -9.68
N PHE A 226 -0.72 -5.79 -9.02
CA PHE A 226 -0.69 -5.69 -7.58
C PHE A 226 -1.98 -6.31 -7.01
N ASN A 227 -1.84 -7.41 -6.29
CA ASN A 227 -2.95 -8.12 -5.68
C ASN A 227 -2.99 -7.83 -4.18
N ILE A 228 -4.13 -7.37 -3.71
CA ILE A 228 -4.40 -7.10 -2.29
C ILE A 228 -5.47 -8.09 -1.85
N ASP A 229 -5.06 -9.05 -1.05
CA ASP A 229 -6.02 -9.92 -0.37
C ASP A 229 -6.49 -9.26 0.93
N GLU A 230 -7.71 -9.58 1.35
CA GLU A 230 -8.35 -9.00 2.54
C GLU A 230 -8.30 -7.45 2.58
N LEU A 231 -8.90 -6.84 1.54
CA LEU A 231 -8.89 -5.38 1.35
C LEU A 231 -9.42 -4.60 2.56
N TYR A 232 -10.32 -5.18 3.37
CA TYR A 232 -10.88 -4.55 4.56
C TYR A 232 -9.80 -4.09 5.56
N LEU A 233 -8.62 -4.73 5.55
CA LEU A 233 -7.49 -4.34 6.41
C LEU A 233 -7.06 -2.88 6.21
N PHE A 234 -7.34 -2.30 5.06
CA PHE A 234 -7.01 -0.91 4.75
C PHE A 234 -8.08 0.08 5.24
N PHE A 235 -9.27 -0.39 5.61
CA PHE A 235 -10.41 0.47 5.94
C PHE A 235 -10.38 1.03 7.37
N GLU A 236 -9.44 0.59 8.17
CA GLU A 236 -9.22 1.11 9.51
C GLU A 236 -8.60 2.52 9.53
N ASN A 237 -7.96 2.93 8.43
CA ASN A 237 -7.28 4.21 8.33
C ASN A 237 -7.68 4.95 7.04
N LEU A 238 -8.32 6.12 7.19
CA LEU A 238 -8.81 6.91 6.07
C LEU A 238 -7.71 7.32 5.10
N THR A 239 -6.49 7.59 5.57
CA THR A 239 -5.35 7.90 4.72
C THR A 239 -5.06 6.74 3.77
N MET A 240 -5.01 5.51 4.29
CA MET A 240 -4.78 4.31 3.48
C MET A 240 -5.89 4.09 2.44
N VAL A 241 -7.15 4.28 2.82
CA VAL A 241 -8.30 4.19 1.89
C VAL A 241 -8.13 5.16 0.73
N LYS A 242 -7.73 6.40 1.00
CA LYS A 242 -7.48 7.42 -0.03
C LYS A 242 -6.35 7.00 -0.97
N TYR A 243 -5.24 6.47 -0.44
CA TYR A 243 -4.13 5.99 -1.27
C TYR A 243 -4.54 4.83 -2.18
N ILE A 244 -5.21 3.80 -1.65
CA ILE A 244 -5.71 2.68 -2.47
C ILE A 244 -6.69 3.16 -3.53
N SER A 245 -7.63 4.04 -3.18
CA SER A 245 -8.57 4.63 -4.14
C SER A 245 -7.85 5.36 -5.27
N SER A 246 -6.83 6.16 -4.95
CA SER A 246 -6.00 6.85 -5.94
C SER A 246 -5.24 5.86 -6.83
N PHE A 247 -4.65 4.83 -6.26
CA PHE A 247 -3.90 3.81 -7.02
C PHE A 247 -4.80 3.08 -8.02
N VAL A 248 -6.01 2.67 -7.60
CA VAL A 248 -6.98 1.99 -8.47
C VAL A 248 -7.38 2.88 -9.65
N ARG A 249 -7.65 4.17 -9.42
CA ARG A 249 -8.01 5.11 -10.50
C ARG A 249 -6.88 5.31 -11.51
N ARG A 250 -5.62 5.22 -11.06
CA ARG A 250 -4.43 5.57 -11.86
C ARG A 250 -3.70 4.36 -12.45
N ALA A 251 -3.94 3.14 -11.97
CA ALA A 251 -3.21 1.94 -12.39
C ALA A 251 -3.19 1.76 -13.92
N ARG A 252 -4.31 2.03 -14.59
CA ARG A 252 -4.41 1.95 -16.06
C ARG A 252 -3.41 2.84 -16.79
N LYS A 253 -3.10 4.03 -16.26
CA LYS A 253 -2.13 4.96 -16.87
C LYS A 253 -0.70 4.41 -16.84
N TYR A 254 -0.42 3.48 -15.94
CA TYR A 254 0.87 2.82 -15.78
C TYR A 254 0.92 1.42 -16.39
N ASP A 255 -0.05 1.08 -17.25
CA ASP A 255 -0.17 -0.28 -17.80
C ASP A 255 -0.09 -1.36 -16.71
N SER A 256 -0.78 -1.12 -15.63
CA SER A 256 -0.77 -1.97 -14.44
C SER A 256 -2.18 -2.28 -13.98
N LEU A 257 -2.31 -3.37 -13.22
CA LEU A 257 -3.56 -3.88 -12.69
C LEU A 257 -3.53 -3.88 -11.16
N ILE A 258 -4.65 -3.49 -10.55
CA ILE A 258 -4.86 -3.71 -9.11
C ILE A 258 -5.99 -4.72 -8.97
N GLY A 259 -5.67 -5.88 -8.41
CA GLY A 259 -6.62 -6.90 -7.99
C GLY A 259 -6.89 -6.79 -6.50
N THR A 260 -8.16 -6.74 -6.10
CA THR A 260 -8.54 -6.70 -4.69
C THR A 260 -9.51 -7.81 -4.38
N ALA A 261 -9.38 -8.43 -3.22
CA ALA A 261 -10.34 -9.38 -2.69
C ALA A 261 -10.83 -8.93 -1.31
N THR A 262 -12.10 -9.18 -1.03
CA THR A 262 -12.71 -8.96 0.28
C THR A 262 -13.82 -9.96 0.52
N GLN A 263 -14.00 -10.35 1.75
CA GLN A 263 -15.06 -11.28 2.14
C GLN A 263 -16.39 -10.57 2.40
N GLN A 264 -16.38 -9.29 2.76
CA GLN A 264 -17.57 -8.50 3.09
C GLN A 264 -17.64 -7.23 2.25
N VAL A 265 -18.71 -7.11 1.47
CA VAL A 265 -18.97 -5.91 0.67
C VAL A 265 -19.40 -4.72 1.55
N ALA A 266 -20.07 -5.02 2.67
CA ALA A 266 -20.52 -4.02 3.63
C ALA A 266 -19.36 -3.14 4.15
N ASP A 267 -18.19 -3.73 4.38
CA ASP A 267 -17.01 -2.99 4.86
C ASP A 267 -16.57 -1.92 3.86
N CYS A 268 -16.70 -2.22 2.56
CA CYS A 268 -16.37 -1.26 1.50
C CYS A 268 -17.38 -0.11 1.41
N LEU A 269 -18.57 -0.27 1.95
CA LEU A 269 -19.68 0.68 1.77
C LEU A 269 -20.03 1.44 3.06
N ARG A 270 -19.18 1.37 4.08
CA ARG A 270 -19.30 2.18 5.29
C ARG A 270 -19.36 3.67 4.92
N GLU A 271 -20.25 4.41 5.57
CA GLU A 271 -20.52 5.83 5.25
C GLU A 271 -19.27 6.72 5.29
N ASP A 272 -18.36 6.45 6.25
CA ASP A 272 -17.13 7.24 6.47
C ASP A 272 -16.10 7.10 5.32
N ILE A 273 -16.14 5.99 4.55
CA ILE A 273 -15.19 5.70 3.47
C ILE A 273 -15.85 5.53 2.10
N ALA A 274 -17.18 5.42 2.04
CA ALA A 274 -17.93 5.04 0.83
C ALA A 274 -17.58 5.90 -0.41
N MET A 275 -17.35 7.20 -0.23
CA MET A 275 -16.99 8.09 -1.34
C MET A 275 -15.62 7.71 -2.00
N TYR A 276 -14.70 7.16 -1.23
CA TYR A 276 -13.40 6.72 -1.73
C TYR A 276 -13.46 5.31 -2.30
N THR A 277 -14.12 4.40 -1.60
CA THR A 277 -14.25 2.99 -2.01
C THR A 277 -15.18 2.79 -3.21
N ALA A 278 -16.09 3.75 -3.48
CA ALA A 278 -16.89 3.75 -4.70
C ALA A 278 -16.05 3.62 -5.97
N ALA A 279 -14.83 4.15 -5.99
CA ALA A 279 -13.91 4.01 -7.10
C ALA A 279 -13.53 2.55 -7.36
N LEU A 280 -13.38 1.75 -6.31
CA LEU A 280 -13.05 0.31 -6.44
C LEU A 280 -14.09 -0.44 -7.25
N PHE A 281 -15.37 -0.10 -7.07
CA PHE A 281 -16.48 -0.73 -7.82
C PHE A 281 -16.69 -0.13 -9.20
N ASN A 282 -16.59 1.21 -9.32
CA ASN A 282 -16.91 1.91 -10.58
C ASN A 282 -15.82 1.76 -11.63
N VAL A 283 -14.54 1.75 -11.22
CA VAL A 283 -13.39 1.66 -12.12
C VAL A 283 -13.07 0.20 -12.49
N SER A 284 -13.42 -0.76 -11.63
CA SER A 284 -13.14 -2.18 -11.87
C SER A 284 -13.94 -2.71 -13.06
N THR A 285 -13.24 -3.05 -14.15
CA THR A 285 -13.83 -3.68 -15.34
C THR A 285 -14.27 -5.10 -15.06
N TYR A 286 -13.49 -5.86 -14.29
CA TYR A 286 -13.77 -7.24 -13.94
C TYR A 286 -14.15 -7.36 -12.48
N LYS A 287 -15.30 -8.01 -12.20
CA LYS A 287 -15.74 -8.32 -10.85
C LYS A 287 -16.12 -9.81 -10.79
N PHE A 288 -15.60 -10.50 -9.79
CA PHE A 288 -15.88 -11.91 -9.53
C PHE A 288 -16.72 -11.99 -8.26
N LEU A 289 -18.01 -12.21 -8.42
CA LEU A 289 -18.98 -12.20 -7.33
C LEU A 289 -19.28 -13.63 -6.91
N PHE A 290 -18.77 -14.01 -5.75
CA PHE A 290 -19.12 -15.27 -5.08
C PHE A 290 -20.34 -15.05 -4.17
N TYR A 291 -20.80 -16.10 -3.50
CA TYR A 291 -21.81 -15.97 -2.46
C TYR A 291 -21.26 -15.10 -1.30
N PRO A 292 -21.87 -13.93 -1.02
CA PRO A 292 -21.30 -12.98 -0.06
C PRO A 292 -21.77 -13.20 1.39
N GLY A 293 -22.66 -14.17 1.62
CA GLY A 293 -23.43 -14.25 2.86
C GLY A 293 -24.80 -13.57 2.74
N GLU A 294 -25.72 -13.90 3.62
CA GLU A 294 -27.11 -13.41 3.56
C GLU A 294 -27.21 -11.90 3.78
N ILE A 295 -26.34 -11.33 4.64
CA ILE A 295 -26.38 -9.92 5.02
C ILE A 295 -26.04 -9.01 3.85
N ASP A 296 -25.08 -9.40 3.00
CA ASP A 296 -24.57 -8.58 1.92
C ASP A 296 -25.35 -8.71 0.60
N LEU A 297 -26.28 -9.67 0.50
CA LEU A 297 -27.00 -9.95 -0.75
C LEU A 297 -27.79 -8.75 -1.27
N ASP A 298 -28.59 -8.11 -0.42
CA ASP A 298 -29.43 -6.98 -0.82
C ASP A 298 -28.57 -5.76 -1.19
N MET A 299 -27.51 -5.53 -0.46
CA MET A 299 -26.56 -4.46 -0.71
C MET A 299 -25.84 -4.66 -2.05
N MET A 300 -25.38 -5.88 -2.34
CA MET A 300 -24.79 -6.21 -3.64
C MET A 300 -25.76 -6.01 -4.79
N LYS A 301 -27.03 -6.42 -4.62
CA LYS A 301 -28.07 -6.21 -5.62
C LYS A 301 -28.22 -4.74 -5.96
N GLU A 302 -28.36 -3.89 -4.94
CA GLU A 302 -28.55 -2.45 -5.11
C GLU A 302 -27.32 -1.78 -5.74
N LYS A 303 -26.15 -1.98 -5.13
CA LYS A 303 -24.93 -1.24 -5.49
C LYS A 303 -24.33 -1.70 -6.82
N LEU A 304 -24.44 -2.98 -7.14
CA LEU A 304 -23.94 -3.53 -8.40
C LEU A 304 -25.03 -3.64 -9.47
N LYS A 305 -26.27 -3.21 -9.16
CA LYS A 305 -27.43 -3.23 -10.06
C LYS A 305 -27.68 -4.61 -10.66
N LEU A 306 -27.65 -5.63 -9.81
CA LEU A 306 -27.86 -7.01 -10.23
C LEU A 306 -29.35 -7.29 -10.44
N SER A 307 -29.67 -8.00 -11.54
CA SER A 307 -31.01 -8.50 -11.81
C SER A 307 -31.39 -9.65 -10.86
N ASP A 308 -32.68 -9.98 -10.76
CA ASP A 308 -33.16 -11.11 -9.94
C ASP A 308 -32.56 -12.43 -10.41
N GLY A 309 -32.36 -12.63 -11.72
CA GLY A 309 -31.70 -13.80 -12.27
C GLY A 309 -30.25 -13.95 -11.89
N GLU A 310 -29.49 -12.84 -11.88
CA GLU A 310 -28.10 -12.80 -11.44
C GLU A 310 -27.99 -13.06 -9.93
N MET A 311 -28.89 -12.47 -9.14
CA MET A 311 -28.97 -12.71 -7.70
C MET A 311 -29.24 -14.17 -7.37
N LEU A 312 -30.11 -14.85 -8.14
CA LEU A 312 -30.40 -16.27 -7.93
C LEU A 312 -29.15 -17.16 -8.06
N ASN A 313 -28.20 -16.76 -8.90
CA ASN A 313 -26.93 -17.47 -9.12
C ASN A 313 -25.98 -17.37 -7.93
N ILE A 314 -25.97 -16.23 -7.21
CA ILE A 314 -25.07 -15.98 -6.08
C ILE A 314 -25.76 -16.03 -4.71
N SER A 315 -27.08 -16.30 -4.66
CA SER A 315 -27.84 -16.36 -3.40
C SER A 315 -27.61 -17.61 -2.56
N LYS A 316 -26.88 -18.59 -3.07
CA LYS A 316 -26.58 -19.84 -2.36
C LYS A 316 -25.09 -20.17 -2.45
N PRO A 317 -24.48 -20.66 -1.35
CA PRO A 317 -23.08 -21.06 -1.36
C PRO A 317 -22.85 -22.24 -2.30
N ARG A 318 -22.09 -22.02 -3.37
CA ARG A 318 -21.68 -23.08 -4.31
C ARG A 318 -20.16 -22.97 -4.48
N LYS A 319 -19.45 -24.02 -4.05
CA LYS A 319 -17.98 -24.06 -4.19
C LYS A 319 -17.55 -23.85 -5.64
N LYS A 320 -16.59 -22.94 -5.84
CA LYS A 320 -15.98 -22.63 -7.13
C LYS A 320 -16.95 -22.05 -8.18
N HIS A 321 -18.11 -21.54 -7.79
CA HIS A 321 -19.03 -20.86 -8.71
C HIS A 321 -19.03 -19.36 -8.40
N CYS A 322 -19.03 -18.55 -9.46
CA CYS A 322 -19.15 -17.10 -9.32
C CYS A 322 -19.87 -16.49 -10.53
N LEU A 323 -20.46 -15.33 -10.32
CA LEU A 323 -20.91 -14.44 -11.38
C LEU A 323 -19.74 -13.51 -11.74
N VAL A 324 -19.31 -13.57 -12.99
CA VAL A 324 -18.27 -12.68 -13.53
C VAL A 324 -18.94 -11.53 -14.25
N CYS A 325 -18.62 -10.32 -13.83
CA CYS A 325 -18.95 -9.10 -14.55
C CYS A 325 -17.72 -8.68 -15.34
N ALA A 326 -17.83 -8.52 -16.66
CA ALA A 326 -16.78 -8.06 -17.55
C ALA A 326 -17.32 -6.87 -18.36
N GLY A 327 -17.13 -5.65 -17.85
CA GLY A 327 -17.86 -4.49 -18.35
C GLY A 327 -19.38 -4.68 -18.20
N ASP A 328 -20.09 -4.60 -19.33
CA ASP A 328 -21.56 -4.82 -19.37
C ASP A 328 -21.98 -6.30 -19.47
N GLU A 329 -21.04 -7.18 -19.76
CA GLU A 329 -21.31 -8.61 -19.90
C GLU A 329 -21.33 -9.33 -18.55
N ARG A 330 -22.14 -10.39 -18.46
CA ARG A 330 -22.35 -11.18 -17.24
C ARG A 330 -22.27 -12.67 -17.57
N TYR A 331 -21.42 -13.38 -16.82
CA TYR A 331 -21.21 -14.81 -17.01
C TYR A 331 -21.28 -15.52 -15.68
N TYR A 332 -22.15 -16.53 -15.56
CA TYR A 332 -22.11 -17.44 -14.42
C TYR A 332 -21.21 -18.63 -14.75
N ILE A 333 -20.12 -18.75 -14.01
CA ILE A 333 -19.09 -19.76 -14.31
C ILE A 333 -18.80 -20.65 -13.11
N LYS A 334 -18.30 -21.85 -13.42
CA LYS A 334 -17.65 -22.73 -12.46
C LYS A 334 -16.14 -22.69 -12.68
N VAL A 335 -15.39 -22.24 -11.68
CA VAL A 335 -13.93 -22.20 -11.73
C VAL A 335 -13.39 -23.62 -11.54
N GLY A 336 -12.85 -24.23 -12.58
CA GLY A 336 -12.18 -25.53 -12.51
C GLY A 336 -10.77 -25.41 -11.90
N SER A 337 -10.21 -26.44 -11.29
CA SER A 337 -8.82 -26.51 -10.88
C SER A 337 -7.97 -27.15 -11.97
N PHE A 338 -6.75 -26.65 -12.20
CA PHE A 338 -5.78 -27.37 -13.00
C PHE A 338 -5.13 -28.49 -12.16
N GLN A 339 -4.58 -29.52 -12.81
CA GLN A 339 -3.96 -30.65 -12.10
C GLN A 339 -2.82 -30.24 -11.17
N TYR A 340 -2.12 -29.16 -11.49
CA TYR A 340 -0.99 -28.64 -10.70
C TYR A 340 -1.42 -27.73 -9.54
N GLU A 341 -2.72 -27.43 -9.41
CA GLU A 341 -3.27 -26.62 -8.32
C GLU A 341 -3.82 -27.48 -7.15
N ASN A 342 -3.84 -28.81 -7.30
CA ASN A 342 -4.34 -29.76 -6.30
C ASN A 342 -3.19 -30.39 -5.53
#